data_8315ce71abb7c0050dda134761928907
#
_entry.id   8315ce71abb7c0050dda134761928907
#
_cell.length_a   1.000
_cell.length_b   1.000
_cell.length_c   1.000
_cell.angle_alpha   90.00
_cell.angle_beta   90.00
_cell.angle_gamma   90.00
#
_symmetry.space_group_name_H-M   'P 1'
#
loop_
_entity.id
_entity.type
_entity.pdbx_description
1 polymer ?
#
loop_
_entity_poly.entity_id
_entity_poly.type
_entity_poly.pdbx_seq_one_letter_code
_entity_poly.pdbx_strand_id
1 'polypeptide(L)'
;MLSKEAVKAKNKYKKLGAMISWLVVEPWNPKMWKVKLQRFNFDNVVAINPKSKGHKKEKLTLAGMETWKITTPNSDPDKILLYFHGGAYQVGSPKGYYPMLTHLARETGFTIYIPDYRLAPEHYYPAQVEDGVAAYEAMVNDLGYSPDQIAFGGDSAGGNMSLVTLLKLKEQGKEMPSAVICISPWADPAATGESYNQDMAEKDFLIGPIFKRMWAEYNLDGFGGYFVKEEDLDPENPYICPIKGDYTDCPPIMVQ
;
A
#
# COMPACT_ATOMS: atom_id res chain seq x y z
N MET A 1 -3.89 25.71 10.17
CA MET A 1 -4.90 25.94 9.10
C MET A 1 -4.42 25.29 7.81
N LEU A 2 -5.30 24.56 7.10
CA LEU A 2 -4.94 23.99 5.80
C LEU A 2 -4.77 25.11 4.75
N SER A 3 -3.83 24.94 3.81
CA SER A 3 -3.68 25.86 2.68
C SER A 3 -4.93 25.87 1.78
N LYS A 4 -5.10 26.92 0.98
CA LYS A 4 -6.24 26.99 0.02
C LYS A 4 -6.21 25.84 -0.99
N GLU A 5 -5.01 25.41 -1.40
CA GLU A 5 -4.79 24.26 -2.28
C GLU A 5 -5.21 22.96 -1.59
N ALA A 6 -4.85 22.77 -0.33
CA ALA A 6 -5.24 21.61 0.46
C ALA A 6 -6.76 21.52 0.66
N VAL A 7 -7.43 22.66 0.90
CA VAL A 7 -8.90 22.74 0.99
C VAL A 7 -9.55 22.39 -0.35
N LYS A 8 -9.01 22.91 -1.46
CA LYS A 8 -9.51 22.60 -2.81
C LYS A 8 -9.32 21.12 -3.15
N ALA A 9 -8.17 20.57 -2.82
CA ALA A 9 -7.90 19.14 -2.97
C ALA A 9 -8.87 18.30 -2.12
N LYS A 10 -9.05 18.63 -0.84
CA LYS A 10 -10.00 17.96 0.07
C LYS A 10 -11.42 17.95 -0.53
N ASN A 11 -11.91 19.07 -1.07
CA ASN A 11 -13.24 19.16 -1.65
C ASN A 11 -13.38 18.35 -2.95
N LYS A 12 -12.31 18.29 -3.76
CA LYS A 12 -12.24 17.42 -4.94
C LYS A 12 -12.29 15.95 -4.54
N TYR A 13 -11.49 15.55 -3.55
CA TYR A 13 -11.42 14.17 -3.08
C TYR A 13 -12.69 13.75 -2.32
N LYS A 14 -13.38 14.66 -1.63
CA LYS A 14 -14.68 14.35 -1.00
C LYS A 14 -15.75 13.93 -2.03
N LYS A 15 -15.81 14.60 -3.19
CA LYS A 15 -16.69 14.19 -4.28
C LYS A 15 -16.26 12.85 -4.91
N LEU A 16 -14.95 12.65 -5.04
CA LEU A 16 -14.38 11.43 -5.59
C LEU A 16 -14.56 10.25 -4.64
N GLY A 17 -14.42 10.46 -3.31
CA GLY A 17 -14.63 9.43 -2.28
C GLY A 17 -16.05 8.87 -2.31
N ALA A 18 -17.07 9.73 -2.46
CA ALA A 18 -18.45 9.28 -2.61
C ALA A 18 -18.68 8.45 -3.89
N MET A 19 -17.92 8.73 -4.96
CA MET A 19 -17.96 7.95 -6.20
C MET A 19 -17.19 6.64 -6.07
N ILE A 20 -16.06 6.64 -5.36
CA ILE A 20 -15.25 5.45 -5.12
C ILE A 20 -15.97 4.49 -4.16
N SER A 21 -16.66 4.99 -3.13
CA SER A 21 -17.41 4.14 -2.19
C SER A 21 -18.54 3.34 -2.87
N TRP A 22 -19.10 3.87 -3.97
CA TRP A 22 -20.08 3.13 -4.77
C TRP A 22 -19.46 1.97 -5.57
N LEU A 23 -18.15 2.02 -5.81
CA LEU A 23 -17.39 1.00 -6.53
C LEU A 23 -16.77 -0.07 -5.59
N VAL A 24 -17.03 -0.01 -4.29
CA VAL A 24 -16.46 -0.97 -3.34
C VAL A 24 -16.94 -2.38 -3.65
N VAL A 25 -15.98 -3.29 -3.73
CA VAL A 25 -16.20 -4.71 -3.98
C VAL A 25 -16.77 -5.37 -2.72
N GLU A 26 -17.61 -6.36 -2.90
CA GLU A 26 -18.07 -7.22 -1.82
C GLU A 26 -16.86 -8.03 -1.30
N PRO A 27 -16.54 -7.98 0.01
CA PRO A 27 -15.49 -8.81 0.57
C PRO A 27 -15.86 -10.29 0.42
N TRP A 28 -14.87 -11.17 0.40
CA TRP A 28 -14.96 -12.65 0.31
C TRP A 28 -15.68 -13.26 -0.90
N ASN A 29 -16.51 -12.52 -1.63
CA ASN A 29 -17.14 -13.03 -2.87
C ASN A 29 -17.28 -11.93 -3.93
N PRO A 30 -16.17 -11.32 -4.36
CA PRO A 30 -16.22 -10.24 -5.33
C PRO A 30 -16.53 -10.78 -6.73
N LYS A 31 -17.46 -10.11 -7.40
CA LYS A 31 -17.66 -10.36 -8.83
C LYS A 31 -16.48 -9.83 -9.63
N MET A 32 -15.72 -10.69 -10.29
CA MET A 32 -14.47 -10.35 -10.98
C MET A 32 -14.58 -9.19 -11.98
N TRP A 33 -15.72 -9.02 -12.64
CA TRP A 33 -15.91 -7.89 -13.55
C TRP A 33 -15.93 -6.54 -12.80
N LYS A 34 -16.47 -6.51 -11.56
CA LYS A 34 -16.46 -5.32 -10.71
C LYS A 34 -15.02 -4.98 -10.29
N VAL A 35 -14.23 -5.98 -9.90
CA VAL A 35 -12.81 -5.81 -9.54
C VAL A 35 -12.02 -5.23 -10.71
N LYS A 36 -12.17 -5.79 -11.92
CA LYS A 36 -11.48 -5.28 -13.11
C LYS A 36 -11.88 -3.85 -13.44
N LEU A 37 -13.17 -3.51 -13.31
CA LEU A 37 -13.66 -2.15 -13.53
C LEU A 37 -13.09 -1.18 -12.48
N GLN A 38 -13.01 -1.60 -11.22
CA GLN A 38 -12.43 -0.79 -10.15
C GLN A 38 -10.94 -0.53 -10.38
N ARG A 39 -10.15 -1.57 -10.72
CA ARG A 39 -8.73 -1.42 -11.05
C ARG A 39 -8.53 -0.43 -12.18
N PHE A 40 -9.31 -0.59 -13.26
CA PHE A 40 -9.26 0.34 -14.38
C PHE A 40 -9.57 1.78 -13.96
N ASN A 41 -10.64 1.99 -13.19
CA ASN A 41 -11.04 3.31 -12.74
C ASN A 41 -10.04 3.90 -11.74
N PHE A 42 -9.57 3.11 -10.77
CA PHE A 42 -8.61 3.54 -9.77
C PHE A 42 -7.30 4.01 -10.43
N ASP A 43 -6.71 3.17 -11.26
CA ASP A 43 -5.46 3.49 -11.95
C ASP A 43 -5.59 4.72 -12.84
N ASN A 44 -6.69 4.88 -13.57
CA ASN A 44 -6.88 6.05 -14.42
C ASN A 44 -7.12 7.33 -13.62
N VAL A 45 -7.85 7.26 -12.50
CA VAL A 45 -8.08 8.41 -11.62
C VAL A 45 -6.78 8.85 -10.93
N VAL A 46 -6.00 7.93 -10.41
CA VAL A 46 -4.74 8.24 -9.73
C VAL A 46 -3.69 8.71 -10.74
N ALA A 47 -3.67 8.13 -11.95
CA ALA A 47 -2.74 8.48 -13.01
C ALA A 47 -2.98 9.84 -13.70
N ILE A 48 -4.12 10.52 -13.43
CA ILE A 48 -4.43 11.85 -14.01
C ILE A 48 -3.47 12.96 -13.52
N ASN A 49 -2.82 12.76 -12.37
CA ASN A 49 -1.93 13.77 -11.83
C ASN A 49 -0.72 14.00 -12.75
N PRO A 50 -0.25 15.25 -12.87
CA PRO A 50 0.93 15.55 -13.67
C PRO A 50 2.16 14.84 -13.07
N LYS A 51 3.07 14.43 -13.94
CA LYS A 51 4.34 13.83 -13.54
C LYS A 51 5.37 14.91 -13.29
N SER A 52 6.35 14.64 -12.44
CA SER A 52 7.51 15.50 -12.23
C SER A 52 8.33 15.62 -13.51
N LYS A 53 8.98 16.78 -13.74
CA LYS A 53 9.85 16.98 -14.90
C LYS A 53 11.13 16.16 -14.77
N GLY A 54 11.66 15.69 -15.92
CA GLY A 54 12.94 14.99 -16.00
C GLY A 54 12.93 13.56 -15.45
N HIS A 55 11.77 13.02 -15.08
CA HIS A 55 11.64 11.65 -14.62
C HIS A 55 11.98 10.65 -15.75
N LYS A 56 12.54 9.51 -15.36
CA LYS A 56 12.73 8.35 -16.22
C LYS A 56 12.04 7.14 -15.62
N LYS A 57 11.60 6.25 -16.48
CA LYS A 57 10.98 4.98 -16.11
C LYS A 57 11.68 3.86 -16.86
N GLU A 58 12.08 2.85 -16.13
CA GLU A 58 12.58 1.59 -16.64
C GLU A 58 11.66 0.47 -16.15
N LYS A 59 11.36 -0.50 -16.98
CA LYS A 59 10.62 -1.71 -16.60
C LYS A 59 11.59 -2.86 -16.49
N LEU A 60 11.48 -3.62 -15.42
CA LEU A 60 12.26 -4.82 -15.18
C LEU A 60 11.38 -5.88 -14.52
N THR A 61 11.91 -7.08 -14.38
CA THR A 61 11.28 -8.15 -13.59
C THR A 61 12.03 -8.30 -12.27
N LEU A 62 11.32 -8.26 -11.17
CA LEU A 62 11.87 -8.46 -9.82
C LEU A 62 11.10 -9.60 -9.16
N ALA A 63 11.76 -10.70 -8.84
CA ALA A 63 11.13 -11.91 -8.31
C ALA A 63 9.89 -12.38 -9.13
N GLY A 64 9.94 -12.29 -10.45
CA GLY A 64 8.83 -12.65 -11.34
C GLY A 64 7.75 -11.57 -11.52
N MET A 65 7.78 -10.47 -10.77
CA MET A 65 6.83 -9.36 -10.86
C MET A 65 7.33 -8.28 -11.82
N GLU A 66 6.44 -7.75 -12.70
CA GLU A 66 6.74 -6.52 -13.43
C GLU A 66 7.01 -5.41 -12.41
N THR A 67 8.16 -4.78 -12.49
CA THR A 67 8.57 -3.74 -11.55
C THR A 67 8.98 -2.50 -12.33
N TRP A 68 8.56 -1.33 -11.87
CA TRP A 68 8.97 -0.07 -12.48
C TRP A 68 10.03 0.58 -11.59
N LYS A 69 11.19 0.82 -12.18
CA LYS A 69 12.24 1.67 -11.60
C LYS A 69 12.00 3.10 -12.05
N ILE A 70 11.92 4.00 -11.09
CA ILE A 70 11.65 5.42 -11.31
C ILE A 70 12.84 6.22 -10.81
N THR A 71 13.40 7.07 -11.67
CA THR A 71 14.50 7.97 -11.34
C THR A 71 14.20 9.39 -11.82
N THR A 72 14.88 10.35 -11.25
CA THR A 72 14.88 11.76 -11.63
C THR A 72 16.33 12.27 -11.69
N PRO A 73 16.61 13.47 -12.23
CA PRO A 73 17.99 13.96 -12.30
C PRO A 73 18.74 14.06 -10.97
N ASN A 74 18.02 14.10 -9.86
CA ASN A 74 18.59 14.14 -8.51
C ASN A 74 18.47 12.81 -7.74
N SER A 75 18.05 11.73 -8.41
CA SER A 75 18.04 10.41 -7.78
C SER A 75 19.45 9.91 -7.50
N ASP A 76 19.66 9.52 -6.26
CA ASP A 76 20.86 8.90 -5.76
C ASP A 76 20.78 7.38 -6.01
N PRO A 77 21.75 6.76 -6.68
CA PRO A 77 21.76 5.32 -6.94
C PRO A 77 21.94 4.48 -5.67
N ASP A 78 22.44 5.09 -4.58
CA ASP A 78 22.66 4.42 -3.30
C ASP A 78 21.50 4.61 -2.31
N LYS A 79 20.46 5.36 -2.70
CA LYS A 79 19.24 5.56 -1.92
C LYS A 79 18.05 4.93 -2.60
N ILE A 80 17.66 3.78 -2.15
CA ILE A 80 16.65 2.95 -2.79
C ILE A 80 15.38 2.95 -1.93
N LEU A 81 14.24 3.17 -2.57
CA LEU A 81 12.93 2.98 -1.96
C LEU A 81 12.20 1.84 -2.68
N LEU A 82 12.01 0.72 -2.00
CA LEU A 82 11.08 -0.32 -2.42
C LEU A 82 9.69 0.09 -1.95
N TYR A 83 8.86 0.55 -2.90
CA TYR A 83 7.54 1.12 -2.61
C TYR A 83 6.42 0.13 -2.93
N PHE A 84 5.60 -0.15 -1.93
CA PHE A 84 4.38 -0.94 -2.08
C PHE A 84 3.18 0.00 -2.16
N HIS A 85 2.40 -0.11 -3.23
CA HIS A 85 1.25 0.77 -3.43
C HIS A 85 0.07 0.39 -2.52
N GLY A 86 -0.76 1.37 -2.19
CA GLY A 86 -2.04 1.15 -1.53
C GLY A 86 -3.13 0.63 -2.47
N GLY A 87 -4.32 0.47 -1.94
CA GLY A 87 -5.49 0.00 -2.69
C GLY A 87 -6.16 -1.24 -2.10
N ALA A 88 -6.11 -1.38 -0.76
CA ALA A 88 -6.73 -2.46 0.01
C ALA A 88 -6.35 -3.87 -0.49
N TYR A 89 -5.17 -4.02 -1.08
CA TYR A 89 -4.70 -5.25 -1.74
C TYR A 89 -5.57 -5.75 -2.90
N GLN A 90 -6.51 -4.94 -3.38
CA GLN A 90 -7.44 -5.28 -4.47
C GLN A 90 -7.25 -4.45 -5.73
N VAL A 91 -6.84 -3.20 -5.57
CA VAL A 91 -6.65 -2.24 -6.66
C VAL A 91 -5.29 -1.56 -6.55
N GLY A 92 -4.95 -0.76 -7.55
CA GLY A 92 -3.65 -0.10 -7.66
C GLY A 92 -2.70 -0.86 -8.57
N SER A 93 -1.70 -0.16 -9.05
CA SER A 93 -0.65 -0.70 -9.91
C SER A 93 0.52 0.29 -10.01
N PRO A 94 1.69 -0.14 -10.49
CA PRO A 94 2.78 0.77 -10.84
C PRO A 94 2.34 1.91 -11.77
N LYS A 95 1.41 1.64 -12.69
CA LYS A 95 0.87 2.64 -13.61
C LYS A 95 0.11 3.75 -12.89
N GLY A 96 -0.78 3.39 -11.98
CA GLY A 96 -1.58 4.35 -11.21
C GLY A 96 -0.71 5.24 -10.34
N TYR A 97 0.25 4.66 -9.66
CA TYR A 97 1.12 5.34 -8.70
C TYR A 97 2.27 6.12 -9.34
N TYR A 98 2.58 5.84 -10.61
CA TYR A 98 3.71 6.47 -11.30
C TYR A 98 3.78 7.99 -11.20
N PRO A 99 2.70 8.77 -11.42
CA PRO A 99 2.76 10.22 -11.31
C PRO A 99 3.20 10.69 -9.92
N MET A 100 2.60 10.14 -8.86
CA MET A 100 2.95 10.48 -7.47
C MET A 100 4.42 10.14 -7.18
N LEU A 101 4.86 8.94 -7.56
CA LEU A 101 6.21 8.48 -7.28
C LEU A 101 7.29 9.26 -8.05
N THR A 102 6.98 9.85 -9.21
CA THR A 102 7.92 10.76 -9.88
C THR A 102 8.19 12.04 -9.07
N HIS A 103 7.18 12.53 -8.33
CA HIS A 103 7.37 13.66 -7.41
C HIS A 103 8.13 13.22 -6.16
N LEU A 104 7.77 12.08 -5.58
CA LEU A 104 8.48 11.54 -4.42
C LEU A 104 9.96 11.34 -4.73
N ALA A 105 10.31 10.69 -5.85
CA ALA A 105 11.69 10.51 -6.28
C ALA A 105 12.44 11.83 -6.45
N ARG A 106 11.77 12.84 -6.99
CA ARG A 106 12.38 14.16 -7.19
C ARG A 106 12.66 14.90 -5.88
N GLU A 107 11.71 14.89 -4.95
CA GLU A 107 11.81 15.66 -3.72
C GLU A 107 12.73 14.98 -2.68
N THR A 108 12.83 13.64 -2.72
CA THR A 108 13.63 12.87 -1.77
C THR A 108 14.99 12.43 -2.30
N GLY A 109 15.16 12.40 -3.62
CA GLY A 109 16.35 11.84 -4.25
C GLY A 109 16.42 10.32 -4.27
N PHE A 110 15.39 9.61 -3.86
CA PHE A 110 15.34 8.15 -3.95
C PHE A 110 15.28 7.67 -5.40
N THR A 111 15.97 6.57 -5.69
CA THR A 111 15.64 5.67 -6.79
C THR A 111 14.52 4.75 -6.30
N ILE A 112 13.32 4.80 -6.94
CA ILE A 112 12.14 4.09 -6.46
C ILE A 112 11.87 2.86 -7.31
N TYR A 113 11.67 1.72 -6.66
CA TYR A 113 11.17 0.49 -7.26
C TYR A 113 9.75 0.23 -6.78
N ILE A 114 8.81 0.02 -7.70
CA ILE A 114 7.44 -0.32 -7.40
C ILE A 114 7.06 -1.61 -8.13
N PRO A 115 6.98 -2.75 -7.41
CA PRO A 115 6.54 -4.02 -7.98
C PRO A 115 5.03 -4.05 -8.17
N ASP A 116 4.58 -4.75 -9.23
CA ASP A 116 3.18 -5.11 -9.48
C ASP A 116 2.89 -6.41 -8.75
N TYR A 117 2.72 -6.32 -7.43
CA TYR A 117 2.53 -7.47 -6.55
C TYR A 117 1.13 -8.06 -6.71
N ARG A 118 0.97 -9.34 -6.34
CA ARG A 118 -0.28 -10.09 -6.46
C ARG A 118 -1.40 -9.47 -5.63
N LEU A 119 -2.57 -9.33 -6.24
CA LEU A 119 -3.75 -8.72 -5.62
C LEU A 119 -4.85 -9.74 -5.37
N ALA A 120 -5.64 -9.51 -4.33
CA ALA A 120 -6.90 -10.18 -4.11
C ALA A 120 -7.96 -9.68 -5.12
N PRO A 121 -8.95 -10.49 -5.47
CA PRO A 121 -9.24 -11.82 -4.94
C PRO A 121 -8.54 -12.96 -5.67
N GLU A 122 -7.75 -12.69 -6.72
CA GLU A 122 -7.03 -13.74 -7.43
C GLU A 122 -5.99 -14.41 -6.53
N HIS A 123 -5.40 -13.62 -5.64
CA HIS A 123 -4.38 -14.08 -4.69
C HIS A 123 -4.67 -13.46 -3.31
N TYR A 124 -5.16 -14.27 -2.40
CA TYR A 124 -5.35 -13.89 -1.01
C TYR A 124 -4.05 -13.99 -0.21
N TYR A 125 -4.06 -13.45 1.00
CA TYR A 125 -3.02 -13.69 2.00
C TYR A 125 -2.68 -15.21 2.04
N PRO A 126 -1.40 -15.58 2.12
CA PRO A 126 -0.21 -14.76 2.38
C PRO A 126 0.52 -14.21 1.14
N ALA A 127 -0.08 -14.26 -0.06
CA ALA A 127 0.60 -13.94 -1.32
C ALA A 127 1.33 -12.58 -1.30
N GLN A 128 0.75 -11.57 -0.67
CA GLN A 128 1.33 -10.22 -0.61
C GLN A 128 2.58 -10.19 0.29
N VAL A 129 2.58 -10.93 1.40
CA VAL A 129 3.74 -11.05 2.27
C VAL A 129 4.88 -11.76 1.56
N GLU A 130 4.57 -12.84 0.85
CA GLU A 130 5.53 -13.59 0.02
C GLU A 130 6.16 -12.69 -1.05
N ASP A 131 5.34 -11.90 -1.76
CA ASP A 131 5.80 -10.99 -2.81
C ASP A 131 6.69 -9.88 -2.23
N GLY A 132 6.35 -9.35 -1.06
CA GLY A 132 7.17 -8.34 -0.37
C GLY A 132 8.55 -8.86 -0.03
N VAL A 133 8.63 -10.03 0.57
CA VAL A 133 9.90 -10.69 0.90
C VAL A 133 10.69 -11.02 -0.36
N ALA A 134 10.04 -11.61 -1.37
CA ALA A 134 10.69 -11.97 -2.62
C ALA A 134 11.23 -10.75 -3.39
N ALA A 135 10.48 -9.65 -3.39
CA ALA A 135 10.94 -8.39 -4.00
C ALA A 135 12.20 -7.86 -3.33
N TYR A 136 12.21 -7.83 -1.99
CA TYR A 136 13.37 -7.38 -1.22
C TYR A 136 14.58 -8.28 -1.45
N GLU A 137 14.41 -9.61 -1.36
CA GLU A 137 15.49 -10.56 -1.61
C GLU A 137 16.08 -10.46 -3.01
N ALA A 138 15.25 -10.26 -4.02
CA ALA A 138 15.74 -10.06 -5.38
C ALA A 138 16.49 -8.72 -5.53
N MET A 139 16.14 -7.67 -4.78
CA MET A 139 16.94 -6.44 -4.77
C MET A 139 18.33 -6.67 -4.19
N VAL A 140 18.44 -7.45 -3.13
CA VAL A 140 19.72 -7.78 -2.50
C VAL A 140 20.51 -8.78 -3.36
N ASN A 141 19.90 -9.90 -3.76
CA ASN A 141 20.62 -11.01 -4.38
C ASN A 141 20.84 -10.84 -5.89
N ASP A 142 19.85 -10.28 -6.61
CA ASP A 142 19.89 -10.20 -8.08
C ASP A 142 20.37 -8.83 -8.56
N LEU A 143 19.98 -7.74 -7.88
CA LEU A 143 20.39 -6.38 -8.24
C LEU A 143 21.62 -5.91 -7.46
N GLY A 144 22.05 -6.62 -6.40
CA GLY A 144 23.29 -6.36 -5.67
C GLY A 144 23.23 -5.16 -4.72
N TYR A 145 22.03 -4.69 -4.34
CA TYR A 145 21.92 -3.65 -3.33
C TYR A 145 22.20 -4.21 -1.93
N SER A 146 22.94 -3.45 -1.12
CA SER A 146 23.05 -3.81 0.29
C SER A 146 21.80 -3.38 1.08
N PRO A 147 21.45 -4.11 2.14
CA PRO A 147 20.27 -3.82 2.97
C PRO A 147 20.19 -2.37 3.48
N ASP A 148 21.33 -1.77 3.80
CA ASP A 148 21.44 -0.38 4.28
C ASP A 148 21.14 0.67 3.21
N GLN A 149 21.19 0.32 1.92
CA GLN A 149 20.78 1.19 0.82
C GLN A 149 19.26 1.17 0.59
N ILE A 150 18.53 0.17 1.11
CA ILE A 150 17.12 -0.06 0.83
C ILE A 150 16.26 0.42 2.00
N ALA A 151 15.32 1.31 1.72
CA ALA A 151 14.19 1.60 2.60
C ALA A 151 12.91 0.99 2.02
N PHE A 152 11.97 0.58 2.88
CA PHE A 152 10.61 0.26 2.46
C PHE A 152 9.73 1.51 2.54
N GLY A 153 8.76 1.61 1.64
CA GLY A 153 7.74 2.63 1.71
C GLY A 153 6.41 2.14 1.18
N GLY A 154 5.33 2.72 1.71
CA GLY A 154 4.00 2.40 1.20
C GLY A 154 2.91 3.20 1.88
N ASP A 155 1.78 3.31 1.21
CA ASP A 155 0.57 3.95 1.72
C ASP A 155 -0.55 2.94 1.96
N SER A 156 -1.41 3.16 2.96
CA SER A 156 -2.59 2.31 3.21
C SER A 156 -2.21 0.81 3.30
N ALA A 157 -2.75 -0.04 2.42
CA ALA A 157 -2.36 -1.46 2.30
C ALA A 157 -0.87 -1.65 1.98
N GLY A 158 -0.25 -0.75 1.20
CA GLY A 158 1.19 -0.78 0.95
C GLY A 158 2.03 -0.47 2.20
N GLY A 159 1.51 0.38 3.09
CA GLY A 159 2.08 0.60 4.42
C GLY A 159 1.97 -0.65 5.30
N ASN A 160 0.82 -1.35 5.26
CA ASN A 160 0.68 -2.68 5.87
C ASN A 160 1.73 -3.64 5.30
N MET A 161 1.82 -3.76 3.97
CA MET A 161 2.78 -4.64 3.30
C MET A 161 4.24 -4.34 3.69
N SER A 162 4.60 -3.07 3.85
CA SER A 162 5.94 -2.67 4.33
C SER A 162 6.23 -3.21 5.73
N LEU A 163 5.24 -3.11 6.63
CA LEU A 163 5.37 -3.58 8.02
C LEU A 163 5.41 -5.12 8.10
N VAL A 164 4.49 -5.80 7.41
CA VAL A 164 4.44 -7.27 7.47
C VAL A 164 5.63 -7.92 6.76
N THR A 165 6.16 -7.30 5.71
CA THR A 165 7.41 -7.74 5.07
C THR A 165 8.59 -7.62 6.05
N LEU A 166 8.71 -6.48 6.76
CA LEU A 166 9.73 -6.29 7.78
C LEU A 166 9.65 -7.37 8.87
N LEU A 167 8.44 -7.60 9.42
CA LEU A 167 8.23 -8.63 10.44
C LEU A 167 8.60 -10.02 9.93
N LYS A 168 8.31 -10.32 8.65
CA LYS A 168 8.65 -11.63 8.07
C LYS A 168 10.15 -11.82 7.87
N LEU A 169 10.87 -10.76 7.48
CA LEU A 169 12.33 -10.78 7.41
C LEU A 169 12.94 -11.01 8.80
N LYS A 170 12.42 -10.31 9.83
CA LYS A 170 12.83 -10.49 11.22
C LYS A 170 12.62 -11.93 11.68
N GLU A 171 11.43 -12.51 11.47
CA GLU A 171 11.13 -13.90 11.82
C GLU A 171 12.10 -14.90 11.15
N GLN A 172 12.49 -14.62 9.91
CA GLN A 172 13.40 -15.46 9.14
C GLN A 172 14.88 -15.23 9.48
N GLY A 173 15.19 -14.30 10.40
CA GLY A 173 16.57 -13.95 10.75
C GLY A 173 17.37 -13.34 9.60
N LYS A 174 16.68 -12.70 8.64
CA LYS A 174 17.29 -12.05 7.47
C LYS A 174 17.71 -10.62 7.80
N GLU A 175 18.70 -10.11 7.06
CA GLU A 175 19.05 -8.70 7.11
C GLU A 175 17.84 -7.84 6.72
N MET A 176 17.60 -6.79 7.49
CA MET A 176 16.45 -5.90 7.33
C MET A 176 16.83 -4.64 6.53
N PRO A 177 15.87 -3.94 5.92
CA PRO A 177 16.13 -2.66 5.25
C PRO A 177 16.61 -1.59 6.25
N SER A 178 17.13 -0.48 5.74
CA SER A 178 17.63 0.63 6.58
C SER A 178 16.54 1.40 7.32
N ALA A 179 15.32 1.44 6.76
CA ALA A 179 14.16 2.14 7.36
C ALA A 179 12.85 1.67 6.72
N VAL A 180 11.74 1.98 7.40
CA VAL A 180 10.38 1.81 6.86
C VAL A 180 9.61 3.13 6.94
N ILE A 181 8.94 3.50 5.85
CA ILE A 181 8.18 4.75 5.71
C ILE A 181 6.72 4.40 5.40
N CYS A 182 5.84 4.58 6.37
CA CYS A 182 4.42 4.28 6.25
C CYS A 182 3.59 5.57 6.14
N ILE A 183 2.81 5.69 5.06
CA ILE A 183 1.91 6.83 4.85
C ILE A 183 0.48 6.34 5.11
N SER A 184 -0.13 6.78 6.23
CA SER A 184 -1.45 6.33 6.66
C SER A 184 -1.63 4.81 6.51
N PRO A 185 -0.77 3.99 7.14
CA PRO A 185 -0.77 2.55 6.95
C PRO A 185 -2.07 1.91 7.44
N TRP A 186 -2.55 0.90 6.71
CA TRP A 186 -3.63 0.06 7.20
C TRP A 186 -3.09 -0.99 8.19
N ALA A 187 -2.74 -0.52 9.38
CA ALA A 187 -2.05 -1.33 10.39
C ALA A 187 -2.97 -2.25 11.19
N ASP A 188 -4.28 -1.96 11.20
CA ASP A 188 -5.32 -2.70 11.93
C ASP A 188 -6.48 -3.09 11.00
N PRO A 189 -6.32 -4.09 10.12
CA PRO A 189 -7.39 -4.60 9.27
C PRO A 189 -8.58 -5.20 10.02
N ALA A 190 -8.40 -5.57 11.29
CA ALA A 190 -9.48 -6.05 12.16
C ALA A 190 -10.32 -4.91 12.76
N ALA A 191 -9.92 -3.65 12.56
CA ALA A 191 -10.62 -2.45 13.03
C ALA A 191 -10.89 -2.46 14.55
N THR A 192 -9.90 -2.87 15.36
CA THR A 192 -10.01 -2.99 16.82
C THR A 192 -9.77 -1.67 17.56
N GLY A 193 -9.21 -0.66 16.90
CA GLY A 193 -8.88 0.64 17.49
C GLY A 193 -10.11 1.45 17.87
N GLU A 194 -10.01 2.27 18.94
CA GLU A 194 -11.10 3.13 19.44
C GLU A 194 -11.66 4.10 18.39
N SER A 195 -10.85 4.51 17.43
CA SER A 195 -11.26 5.40 16.33
C SER A 195 -12.17 4.72 15.30
N TYR A 196 -12.26 3.39 15.31
CA TYR A 196 -13.16 2.64 14.44
C TYR A 196 -14.55 2.57 15.05
N ASN A 197 -15.23 3.70 15.21
CA ASN A 197 -16.60 3.79 15.68
C ASN A 197 -17.48 4.58 14.72
N GLN A 198 -18.81 4.49 14.88
CA GLN A 198 -19.77 5.12 13.97
C GLN A 198 -19.59 6.64 13.90
N ASP A 199 -19.32 7.30 15.02
CA ASP A 199 -19.14 8.76 15.06
C ASP A 199 -17.93 9.23 14.29
N MET A 200 -16.84 8.48 14.34
CA MET A 200 -15.62 8.77 13.56
C MET A 200 -15.80 8.44 12.08
N ALA A 201 -16.47 7.33 11.77
CA ALA A 201 -16.80 6.97 10.40
C ALA A 201 -17.67 8.04 9.71
N GLU A 202 -18.53 8.75 10.44
CA GLU A 202 -19.31 9.87 9.89
C GLU A 202 -18.48 11.07 9.49
N LYS A 203 -17.35 11.28 10.16
CA LYS A 203 -16.42 12.38 9.91
C LYS A 203 -15.40 12.06 8.83
N ASP A 204 -15.12 10.78 8.59
CA ASP A 204 -14.20 10.33 7.56
C ASP A 204 -14.89 10.30 6.19
N PHE A 205 -14.41 11.11 5.26
CA PHE A 205 -15.02 11.24 3.93
C PHE A 205 -14.60 10.14 2.94
N LEU A 206 -13.52 9.42 3.24
CA LEU A 206 -12.97 8.38 2.37
C LEU A 206 -13.37 6.98 2.84
N ILE A 207 -13.07 6.68 4.09
CA ILE A 207 -13.26 5.35 4.67
C ILE A 207 -14.67 5.22 5.28
N GLY A 208 -15.22 6.29 5.86
CA GLY A 208 -16.51 6.28 6.54
C GLY A 208 -17.67 5.69 5.73
N PRO A 209 -17.87 6.05 4.44
CA PRO A 209 -18.89 5.43 3.61
C PRO A 209 -18.68 3.92 3.39
N ILE A 210 -17.42 3.47 3.35
CA ILE A 210 -17.06 2.06 3.24
C ILE A 210 -17.43 1.33 4.53
N PHE A 211 -17.07 1.88 5.69
CA PHE A 211 -17.42 1.33 7.00
C PHE A 211 -18.92 1.19 7.19
N LYS A 212 -19.69 2.25 6.92
CA LYS A 212 -21.15 2.22 7.06
C LYS A 212 -21.76 1.08 6.25
N ARG A 213 -21.29 0.87 5.04
CA ARG A 213 -21.76 -0.21 4.18
C ARG A 213 -21.36 -1.59 4.72
N MET A 214 -20.13 -1.74 5.18
CA MET A 214 -19.64 -3.01 5.72
C MET A 214 -20.38 -3.41 6.99
N TRP A 215 -20.61 -2.50 7.93
CA TRP A 215 -21.42 -2.77 9.12
C TRP A 215 -22.88 -3.06 8.79
N ALA A 216 -23.49 -2.32 7.86
CA ALA A 216 -24.90 -2.46 7.53
C ALA A 216 -25.21 -3.70 6.66
N GLU A 217 -24.34 -4.04 5.71
CA GLU A 217 -24.63 -5.09 4.73
C GLU A 217 -24.00 -6.44 5.09
N TYR A 218 -22.84 -6.43 5.80
CA TYR A 218 -22.04 -7.64 6.00
C TYR A 218 -21.81 -8.00 7.46
N ASN A 219 -22.26 -7.17 8.41
CA ASN A 219 -22.01 -7.34 9.84
C ASN A 219 -20.54 -7.65 10.18
N LEU A 220 -19.63 -6.98 9.47
CA LEU A 220 -18.20 -7.21 9.58
C LEU A 220 -17.59 -6.23 10.58
N ASP A 221 -16.91 -6.78 11.57
CA ASP A 221 -16.17 -6.02 12.57
C ASP A 221 -14.80 -5.51 12.07
N GLY A 222 -14.43 -5.81 10.81
CA GLY A 222 -13.17 -5.36 10.23
C GLY A 222 -13.06 -5.58 8.72
N PHE A 223 -11.99 -5.04 8.12
CA PHE A 223 -11.75 -5.07 6.67
C PHE A 223 -10.94 -6.28 6.18
N GLY A 224 -10.57 -7.21 7.05
CA GLY A 224 -9.70 -8.33 6.68
C GLY A 224 -10.15 -9.10 5.46
N GLY A 225 -11.47 -9.26 5.27
CA GLY A 225 -12.06 -9.97 4.15
C GLY A 225 -11.77 -9.44 2.75
N TYR A 226 -11.08 -8.30 2.62
CA TYR A 226 -10.65 -7.81 1.32
C TYR A 226 -9.47 -8.58 0.73
N PHE A 227 -8.57 -9.07 1.57
CA PHE A 227 -7.34 -9.74 1.13
C PHE A 227 -7.03 -11.03 1.88
N VAL A 228 -7.82 -11.36 2.90
CA VAL A 228 -7.74 -12.59 3.69
C VAL A 228 -9.04 -13.35 3.49
N LYS A 229 -8.99 -14.67 3.34
CA LYS A 229 -10.20 -15.48 3.33
C LYS A 229 -10.81 -15.52 4.73
N GLU A 230 -12.13 -15.74 4.80
CA GLU A 230 -12.85 -15.75 6.07
C GLU A 230 -12.27 -16.77 7.07
N GLU A 231 -11.95 -17.97 6.58
CA GLU A 231 -11.36 -19.04 7.36
C GLU A 231 -9.93 -18.77 7.87
N ASP A 232 -9.20 -17.84 7.23
CA ASP A 232 -7.82 -17.49 7.56
C ASP A 232 -7.73 -16.19 8.39
N LEU A 233 -8.87 -15.51 8.63
CA LEU A 233 -8.90 -14.22 9.32
C LEU A 233 -8.63 -14.40 10.82
N ASP A 234 -7.44 -13.96 11.24
CA ASP A 234 -7.02 -13.91 12.63
C ASP A 234 -6.57 -12.48 12.99
N PRO A 235 -7.32 -11.75 13.83
CA PRO A 235 -6.97 -10.40 14.24
C PRO A 235 -5.69 -10.30 15.08
N GLU A 236 -5.23 -11.41 15.66
CA GLU A 236 -3.97 -11.45 16.40
C GLU A 236 -2.76 -11.82 15.53
N ASN A 237 -2.98 -12.20 14.28
CA ASN A 237 -1.90 -12.51 13.35
C ASN A 237 -1.16 -11.24 12.90
N PRO A 238 0.14 -11.05 13.26
CA PRO A 238 0.90 -9.85 12.93
C PRO A 238 1.18 -9.68 11.43
N TYR A 239 1.00 -10.72 10.63
CA TYR A 239 1.12 -10.66 9.17
C TYR A 239 -0.18 -10.23 8.46
N ILE A 240 -1.26 -10.09 9.22
CA ILE A 240 -2.54 -9.50 8.80
C ILE A 240 -2.70 -8.14 9.46
N CYS A 241 -2.57 -8.10 10.79
CA CYS A 241 -2.70 -6.93 11.65
C CYS A 241 -1.33 -6.53 12.22
N PRO A 242 -0.49 -5.81 11.47
CA PRO A 242 0.88 -5.49 11.91
C PRO A 242 0.95 -4.63 13.18
N ILE A 243 -0.13 -4.01 13.62
CA ILE A 243 -0.22 -3.36 14.93
C ILE A 243 0.04 -4.35 16.10
N LYS A 244 -0.12 -5.65 15.88
CA LYS A 244 0.18 -6.73 16.83
C LYS A 244 1.63 -7.23 16.76
N GLY A 245 2.43 -6.70 15.84
CA GLY A 245 3.81 -7.14 15.61
C GLY A 245 4.77 -6.71 16.70
N ASP A 246 5.82 -7.49 16.92
CA ASP A 246 6.96 -7.12 17.73
C ASP A 246 8.05 -6.47 16.87
N TYR A 247 8.25 -5.17 17.05
CA TYR A 247 9.22 -4.37 16.33
C TYR A 247 10.52 -4.11 17.12
N THR A 248 10.77 -4.86 18.21
CA THR A 248 12.05 -4.82 18.93
C THR A 248 13.18 -5.12 17.96
N ASP A 249 14.28 -4.39 18.02
CA ASP A 249 15.45 -4.51 17.15
C ASP A 249 15.19 -4.30 15.64
N CYS A 250 14.02 -3.79 15.27
CA CYS A 250 13.74 -3.36 13.90
C CYS A 250 14.39 -2.01 13.55
N PRO A 251 14.65 -1.73 12.27
CA PRO A 251 15.11 -0.42 11.81
C PRO A 251 14.09 0.67 12.14
N PRO A 252 14.48 1.97 12.03
CA PRO A 252 13.56 3.07 12.26
C PRO A 252 12.30 2.97 11.38
N ILE A 253 11.13 3.18 11.99
CA ILE A 253 9.83 3.18 11.32
C ILE A 253 9.23 4.58 11.46
N MET A 254 8.98 5.25 10.33
CA MET A 254 8.24 6.51 10.28
C MET A 254 6.79 6.22 9.90
N VAL A 255 5.87 6.73 10.68
CA VAL A 255 4.42 6.69 10.40
C VAL A 255 3.90 8.11 10.30
N GLN A 256 3.21 8.41 9.19
CA GLN A 256 2.59 9.70 8.94
C GLN A 256 1.09 9.54 8.72
#